data_8b93cb36615949cad993bb070da2485c
#
_entry.id   8b93cb36615949cad993bb070da2485c
#
_cell.length_a   1.000
_cell.length_b   1.000
_cell.length_c   1.000
_cell.angle_alpha   90.00
_cell.angle_beta   90.00
_cell.angle_gamma   90.00
#
_symmetry.space_group_name_H-M   'P 1'
#
loop_
_entity.id
_entity.type
_entity.pdbx_description
1 polymer ?
#
loop_
_entity_poly.entity_id
_entity_poly.type
_entity_poly.pdbx_seq_one_letter_code
_entity_poly.pdbx_strand_id
1 'polypeptide(L)'
;MRKLLLFGAFFIALAAGGQGAPGKFDGTWNTTVTCDPAGGTLGYTLHFVSTVTGNVLHGDRGTPGQQAYLAIDGKIANDGKAKLTASGVTASSQYTHGPSKTEGQDYSYEVKSQFTDTEGKGERTTGMGIVGRPCHYTFEKQAANAAAANP
;
A
#
# COMPACT_ATOMS: atom_id res chain seq x y z
N MET A 1 -54.61 -13.25 -46.76
CA MET A 1 -53.88 -12.22 -46.00
C MET A 1 -52.88 -12.91 -45.09
N ARG A 2 -51.61 -12.94 -45.49
CA ARG A 2 -50.54 -13.65 -44.78
C ARG A 2 -49.76 -12.62 -43.97
N LYS A 3 -49.82 -12.69 -42.62
CA LYS A 3 -49.03 -11.84 -41.71
C LYS A 3 -47.66 -12.41 -41.54
N LEU A 4 -46.66 -11.71 -42.01
CA LEU A 4 -45.22 -12.02 -41.83
C LEU A 4 -44.77 -11.47 -40.45
N LEU A 5 -44.42 -12.35 -39.52
CA LEU A 5 -43.81 -11.98 -38.24
C LEU A 5 -42.29 -11.93 -38.40
N LEU A 6 -41.72 -10.70 -38.34
CA LEU A 6 -40.28 -10.50 -38.27
C LEU A 6 -39.81 -10.73 -36.81
N PHE A 7 -39.04 -11.78 -36.59
CA PHE A 7 -38.28 -11.98 -35.34
C PHE A 7 -36.98 -11.16 -35.42
N GLY A 8 -36.92 -10.10 -34.68
CA GLY A 8 -35.67 -9.32 -34.47
C GLY A 8 -34.78 -10.06 -33.49
N ALA A 9 -33.62 -10.55 -33.97
CA ALA A 9 -32.58 -11.08 -33.12
C ALA A 9 -31.82 -9.93 -32.43
N PHE A 10 -31.97 -9.82 -31.12
CA PHE A 10 -31.24 -8.85 -30.29
C PHE A 10 -29.88 -9.46 -29.93
N PHE A 11 -28.79 -9.03 -30.61
CA PHE A 11 -27.44 -9.38 -30.27
C PHE A 11 -27.02 -8.57 -29.04
N ILE A 12 -26.89 -9.21 -27.87
CA ILE A 12 -26.26 -8.65 -26.69
C ILE A 12 -24.75 -8.83 -26.87
N ALA A 13 -24.06 -7.74 -27.21
CA ALA A 13 -22.60 -7.70 -27.18
C ALA A 13 -22.13 -7.70 -25.72
N LEU A 14 -21.58 -8.83 -25.24
CA LEU A 14 -20.83 -8.87 -24.00
C LEU A 14 -19.55 -8.03 -24.21
N ALA A 15 -19.49 -6.85 -23.59
CA ALA A 15 -18.24 -6.11 -23.44
C ALA A 15 -17.33 -6.92 -22.51
N ALA A 16 -16.38 -7.65 -23.07
CA ALA A 16 -15.26 -8.20 -22.31
C ALA A 16 -14.46 -7.02 -21.75
N GLY A 17 -14.65 -6.71 -20.47
CA GLY A 17 -13.83 -5.73 -19.76
C GLY A 17 -12.38 -6.18 -19.84
N GLY A 18 -11.56 -5.50 -20.66
CA GLY A 18 -10.15 -5.76 -20.80
C GLY A 18 -9.47 -5.55 -19.46
N GLN A 19 -9.16 -6.62 -18.75
CA GLN A 19 -8.22 -6.56 -17.63
C GLN A 19 -6.87 -6.27 -18.26
N GLY A 20 -6.30 -5.09 -17.96
CA GLY A 20 -4.96 -4.74 -18.39
C GLY A 20 -3.98 -5.84 -17.93
N ALA A 21 -2.92 -6.06 -18.71
CA ALA A 21 -1.89 -7.03 -18.33
C ALA A 21 -1.39 -6.74 -16.89
N PRO A 22 -1.15 -7.79 -16.09
CA PRO A 22 -0.66 -7.63 -14.72
C PRO A 22 0.60 -6.76 -14.70
N GLY A 23 0.68 -5.83 -13.76
CA GLY A 23 1.88 -5.02 -13.55
C GLY A 23 3.04 -5.90 -13.05
N LYS A 24 4.27 -5.50 -13.34
CA LYS A 24 5.49 -6.21 -12.93
C LYS A 24 5.51 -6.52 -11.43
N PHE A 25 5.02 -5.60 -10.63
CA PHE A 25 5.06 -5.70 -9.17
C PHE A 25 3.77 -6.22 -8.55
N ASP A 26 2.74 -6.51 -9.36
CA ASP A 26 1.44 -6.94 -8.89
C ASP A 26 1.51 -8.20 -8.01
N GLY A 27 0.74 -8.22 -6.96
CA GLY A 27 0.66 -9.31 -6.00
C GLY A 27 0.51 -8.85 -4.56
N THR A 28 0.63 -9.78 -3.65
CA THR A 28 0.56 -9.57 -2.20
C THR A 28 1.95 -9.45 -1.61
N TRP A 29 2.15 -8.51 -0.70
CA TRP A 29 3.43 -8.19 -0.11
C TRP A 29 3.33 -8.13 1.41
N ASN A 30 4.25 -8.79 2.12
CA ASN A 30 4.45 -8.59 3.55
C ASN A 30 5.21 -7.29 3.75
N THR A 31 4.63 -6.36 4.47
CA THR A 31 5.23 -5.05 4.74
C THR A 31 5.64 -4.98 6.20
N THR A 32 6.88 -4.60 6.44
CA THR A 32 7.41 -4.32 7.78
C THR A 32 7.88 -2.88 7.84
N VAL A 33 7.47 -2.17 8.88
CA VAL A 33 7.91 -0.81 9.19
C VAL A 33 8.65 -0.84 10.51
N THR A 34 9.90 -0.43 10.52
CA THR A 34 10.69 -0.28 11.73
C THR A 34 11.07 1.19 11.89
N CYS A 35 10.65 1.78 12.99
CA CYS A 35 10.99 3.15 13.34
C CYS A 35 11.90 3.20 14.57
N ASP A 36 13.02 3.87 14.46
CA ASP A 36 14.01 3.97 15.53
C ASP A 36 13.52 4.81 16.70
N PRO A 37 14.03 4.61 17.92
CA PRO A 37 13.84 5.55 19.02
C PRO A 37 14.35 6.95 18.63
N ALA A 38 13.60 7.98 18.96
CA ALA A 38 13.99 9.35 18.67
C ALA A 38 13.36 10.36 19.65
N GLY A 39 14.11 11.37 20.07
CA GLY A 39 13.59 12.47 20.91
C GLY A 39 12.94 11.99 22.21
N GLY A 40 13.45 10.91 22.84
CA GLY A 40 12.91 10.34 24.06
C GLY A 40 11.62 9.54 23.87
N THR A 41 11.32 9.13 22.64
CA THR A 41 10.22 8.20 22.34
C THR A 41 10.75 6.81 21.97
N LEU A 42 9.97 5.78 22.25
CA LEU A 42 10.31 4.40 21.96
C LEU A 42 10.27 4.12 20.46
N GLY A 43 11.17 3.23 20.01
CA GLY A 43 11.09 2.61 18.69
C GLY A 43 9.96 1.59 18.62
N TYR A 44 9.58 1.22 17.40
CA TYR A 44 8.56 0.18 17.19
C TYR A 44 8.74 -0.52 15.83
N THR A 45 8.20 -1.72 15.74
CA THR A 45 8.09 -2.45 14.49
C THR A 45 6.63 -2.87 14.27
N LEU A 46 6.15 -2.68 13.04
CA LEU A 46 4.80 -3.02 12.60
C LEU A 46 4.88 -3.98 11.42
N HIS A 47 3.96 -4.94 11.36
CA HIS A 47 3.82 -5.88 10.26
C HIS A 47 2.37 -5.82 9.74
N PHE A 48 2.21 -5.78 8.43
CA PHE A 48 0.91 -5.84 7.77
C PHE A 48 1.08 -6.30 6.31
N VAL A 49 -0.04 -6.57 5.67
CA VAL A 49 -0.07 -6.98 4.27
C VAL A 49 -0.40 -5.78 3.39
N SER A 50 0.36 -5.62 2.32
CA SER A 50 0.05 -4.68 1.23
C SER A 50 -0.29 -5.44 -0.04
N THR A 51 -1.06 -4.84 -0.91
CA THR A 51 -1.36 -5.34 -2.25
C THR A 51 -0.84 -4.38 -3.31
N VAL A 52 -0.36 -4.92 -4.41
CA VAL A 52 -0.02 -4.14 -5.60
C VAL A 52 -0.89 -4.61 -6.75
N THR A 53 -1.58 -3.67 -7.37
CA THR A 53 -2.45 -3.90 -8.55
C THR A 53 -2.18 -2.82 -9.58
N GLY A 54 -1.82 -3.21 -10.79
CA GLY A 54 -1.43 -2.26 -11.85
C GLY A 54 -0.25 -1.37 -11.45
N ASN A 55 0.69 -1.92 -10.67
CA ASN A 55 1.81 -1.21 -10.06
C ASN A 55 1.41 -0.12 -9.03
N VAL A 56 0.17 -0.12 -8.53
CA VAL A 56 -0.26 0.74 -7.42
C VAL A 56 -0.26 -0.08 -6.14
N LEU A 57 0.54 0.35 -5.17
CA LEU A 57 0.63 -0.25 -3.85
C LEU A 57 -0.39 0.39 -2.92
N HIS A 58 -1.08 -0.45 -2.17
CA HIS A 58 -1.91 -0.07 -1.04
C HIS A 58 -1.71 -1.07 0.10
N GLY A 59 -1.54 -0.59 1.31
CA GLY A 59 -1.50 -1.41 2.51
C GLY A 59 -1.88 -0.60 3.73
N ASP A 60 -2.54 -1.23 4.68
CA ASP A 60 -2.94 -0.55 5.90
C ASP A 60 -2.89 -1.47 7.12
N ARG A 61 -2.93 -0.86 8.30
CA ARG A 61 -2.95 -1.51 9.60
C ARG A 61 -3.78 -0.70 10.59
N GLY A 62 -4.65 -1.37 11.31
CA GLY A 62 -5.57 -0.75 12.25
C GLY A 62 -6.90 -0.37 11.60
N THR A 63 -7.65 0.49 12.24
CA THR A 63 -8.96 0.96 11.76
C THR A 63 -8.84 2.41 11.30
N PRO A 64 -9.27 2.77 10.08
CA PRO A 64 -9.21 4.13 9.59
C PRO A 64 -9.79 5.15 10.58
N GLY A 65 -9.06 6.24 10.80
CA GLY A 65 -9.44 7.31 11.72
C GLY A 65 -9.29 6.98 13.21
N GLN A 66 -8.87 5.77 13.55
CA GLN A 66 -8.59 5.41 14.94
C GLN A 66 -7.09 5.58 15.27
N GLN A 67 -6.80 5.74 16.56
CA GLN A 67 -5.43 5.83 17.06
C GLN A 67 -4.57 4.63 16.64
N ALA A 68 -3.32 4.88 16.26
CA ALA A 68 -2.38 3.90 15.73
C ALA A 68 -2.72 3.33 14.33
N TYR A 69 -3.64 3.96 13.60
CA TYR A 69 -3.84 3.65 12.18
C TYR A 69 -2.65 4.09 11.34
N LEU A 70 -2.28 3.26 10.39
CA LEU A 70 -1.26 3.53 9.36
C LEU A 70 -1.77 3.00 8.03
N ALA A 71 -1.72 3.82 7.00
CA ALA A 71 -1.84 3.41 5.60
C ALA A 71 -0.58 3.80 4.83
N ILE A 72 -0.26 3.03 3.77
CA ILE A 72 0.80 3.35 2.82
C ILE A 72 0.29 3.16 1.40
N ASP A 73 0.44 4.18 0.58
CA ASP A 73 -0.12 4.25 -0.77
C ASP A 73 0.89 4.82 -1.75
N GLY A 74 0.83 4.34 -3.00
CA GLY A 74 1.60 4.96 -4.06
C GLY A 74 1.81 4.08 -5.28
N LYS A 75 2.38 4.67 -6.33
CA LYS A 75 2.66 3.99 -7.58
C LYS A 75 4.14 3.61 -7.66
N ILE A 76 4.41 2.38 -8.08
CA ILE A 76 5.75 1.86 -8.36
C ILE A 76 6.01 2.07 -9.85
N ALA A 77 7.07 2.78 -10.19
CA ALA A 77 7.50 2.96 -11.58
C ALA A 77 8.10 1.67 -12.15
N ASN A 78 8.18 1.55 -13.47
CA ASN A 78 8.69 0.34 -14.13
C ASN A 78 10.14 -0.01 -13.75
N ASP A 79 10.94 0.98 -13.35
CA ASP A 79 12.30 0.81 -12.83
C ASP A 79 12.36 0.43 -11.34
N GLY A 80 11.20 0.24 -10.71
CA GLY A 80 11.05 -0.11 -9.31
C GLY A 80 11.07 1.06 -8.33
N LYS A 81 11.35 2.28 -8.78
CA LYS A 81 11.31 3.45 -7.90
C LYS A 81 9.87 3.79 -7.51
N ALA A 82 9.68 4.15 -6.26
CA ALA A 82 8.39 4.62 -5.77
C ALA A 82 8.58 5.77 -4.77
N LYS A 83 7.66 6.72 -4.84
CA LYS A 83 7.39 7.68 -3.78
C LYS A 83 6.04 7.30 -3.19
N LEU A 84 6.09 6.66 -2.03
CA LEU A 84 4.90 6.25 -1.33
C LEU A 84 4.53 7.29 -0.28
N THR A 85 3.25 7.43 0.02
CA THR A 85 2.74 8.26 1.10
C THR A 85 2.33 7.35 2.24
N ALA A 86 2.97 7.51 3.39
CA ALA A 86 2.50 6.93 4.64
C ALA A 86 1.67 7.96 5.37
N SER A 87 0.45 7.58 5.77
CA SER A 87 -0.48 8.44 6.49
C SER A 87 -1.18 7.67 7.60
N GLY A 88 -1.72 8.36 8.59
CA GLY A 88 -2.41 7.69 9.68
C GLY A 88 -2.70 8.59 10.86
N VAL A 89 -2.97 7.97 12.00
CA VAL A 89 -3.26 8.62 13.27
C VAL A 89 -2.24 8.20 14.31
N THR A 90 -1.64 9.16 15.01
CA THR A 90 -0.60 8.90 16.01
C THR A 90 -1.09 7.96 17.11
N ALA A 91 -0.19 7.08 17.55
CA ALA A 91 -0.39 6.20 18.70
C ALA A 91 -0.23 6.96 20.03
N SER A 92 0.00 6.23 21.12
CA SER A 92 0.27 6.84 22.43
C SER A 92 1.54 7.70 22.41
N SER A 93 1.61 8.67 23.33
CA SER A 93 2.68 9.68 23.42
C SER A 93 4.08 9.09 23.54
N GLN A 94 4.21 7.89 24.12
CA GLN A 94 5.51 7.19 24.22
C GLN A 94 6.09 6.79 22.85
N TYR A 95 5.26 6.67 21.80
CA TYR A 95 5.66 6.34 20.43
C TYR A 95 5.55 7.53 19.48
N THR A 96 4.92 8.61 19.89
CA THR A 96 4.69 9.78 19.04
C THR A 96 5.88 10.73 19.12
N HIS A 97 6.58 10.91 17.99
CA HIS A 97 7.72 11.82 17.89
C HIS A 97 7.27 13.15 17.26
N GLY A 98 7.59 14.23 17.90
CA GLY A 98 7.27 15.58 17.43
C GLY A 98 7.22 16.59 18.58
N PRO A 99 7.07 17.88 18.29
CA PRO A 99 7.11 18.92 19.31
C PRO A 99 5.99 18.81 20.32
N SER A 100 4.84 18.29 19.96
CA SER A 100 3.68 18.17 20.87
C SER A 100 3.47 16.77 21.45
N LYS A 101 4.14 15.73 20.94
CA LYS A 101 3.93 14.31 21.33
C LYS A 101 2.44 13.96 21.51
N THR A 102 1.59 14.50 20.63
CA THR A 102 0.13 14.43 20.77
C THR A 102 -0.40 13.11 20.21
N GLU A 103 -1.19 12.42 21.00
CA GLU A 103 -1.93 11.21 20.61
C GLU A 103 -3.12 11.56 19.72
N GLY A 104 -3.51 10.65 18.82
CA GLY A 104 -4.72 10.81 18.02
C GLY A 104 -4.65 11.93 16.98
N GLN A 105 -3.45 12.35 16.56
CA GLN A 105 -3.25 13.37 15.53
C GLN A 105 -2.98 12.74 14.19
N ASP A 106 -3.57 13.30 13.14
CA ASP A 106 -3.26 12.90 11.77
C ASP A 106 -1.81 13.22 11.41
N TYR A 107 -1.20 12.31 10.67
CA TYR A 107 0.13 12.51 10.12
C TYR A 107 0.22 12.03 8.68
N SER A 108 1.17 12.59 7.95
CA SER A 108 1.54 12.11 6.62
C SER A 108 3.02 12.40 6.36
N TYR A 109 3.69 11.49 5.64
CA TYR A 109 5.07 11.68 5.17
C TYR A 109 5.36 10.83 3.93
N GLU A 110 6.38 11.22 3.18
CA GLU A 110 6.86 10.50 2.01
C GLU A 110 7.81 9.37 2.42
N VAL A 111 7.69 8.23 1.75
CA VAL A 111 8.62 7.10 1.83
C VAL A 111 9.23 6.90 0.44
N LYS A 112 10.52 7.15 0.30
CA LYS A 112 11.27 6.83 -0.93
C LYS A 112 11.62 5.36 -0.92
N SER A 113 11.20 4.65 -1.96
CA SER A 113 11.35 3.20 -2.02
C SER A 113 11.93 2.75 -3.35
N GLN A 114 12.57 1.57 -3.31
CA GLN A 114 13.06 0.83 -4.47
C GLN A 114 12.58 -0.61 -4.38
N PHE A 115 11.93 -1.09 -5.44
CA PHE A 115 11.41 -2.44 -5.57
C PHE A 115 12.18 -3.24 -6.61
N THR A 116 12.37 -4.52 -6.33
CA THR A 116 12.71 -5.59 -7.27
C THR A 116 11.47 -6.45 -7.51
N ASP A 117 11.59 -7.56 -8.21
CA ASP A 117 10.46 -8.46 -8.49
C ASP A 117 9.89 -9.13 -7.24
N THR A 118 10.72 -9.29 -6.19
CA THR A 118 10.36 -10.02 -4.96
C THR A 118 10.57 -9.24 -3.67
N GLU A 119 11.33 -8.16 -3.69
CA GLU A 119 11.68 -7.37 -2.51
C GLU A 119 11.55 -5.87 -2.77
N GLY A 120 11.28 -5.12 -1.72
CA GLY A 120 11.32 -3.67 -1.74
C GLY A 120 11.92 -3.13 -0.44
N LYS A 121 12.58 -1.98 -0.53
CA LYS A 121 13.09 -1.24 0.62
C LYS A 121 12.68 0.22 0.48
N GLY A 122 12.38 0.85 1.62
CA GLY A 122 11.99 2.25 1.64
C GLY A 122 12.45 2.95 2.91
N GLU A 123 12.58 4.25 2.82
CA GLU A 123 12.95 5.10 3.94
C GLU A 123 12.05 6.31 4.02
N ARG A 124 11.63 6.67 5.22
CA ARG A 124 10.94 7.92 5.48
C ARG A 124 11.86 9.09 5.11
N THR A 125 11.39 9.94 4.20
CA THR A 125 12.09 11.20 3.93
C THR A 125 11.71 12.23 4.98
N THR A 126 12.71 12.75 5.66
CA THR A 126 12.54 13.92 6.54
C THR A 126 12.56 15.17 5.67
N GLY A 127 11.44 15.92 5.65
CA GLY A 127 11.39 17.23 4.99
C GLY A 127 12.38 18.21 5.63
N MET A 128 12.85 19.21 4.86
CA MET A 128 13.74 20.26 5.38
C MET A 128 13.13 20.91 6.63
N GLY A 129 13.85 20.82 7.76
CA GLY A 129 13.48 21.48 9.02
C GLY A 129 12.60 20.66 9.99
N ILE A 130 12.10 19.50 9.61
CA ILE A 130 11.42 18.60 10.54
C ILE A 130 12.34 17.41 10.81
N VAL A 131 12.89 17.34 12.01
CA VAL A 131 13.62 16.17 12.50
C VAL A 131 12.59 15.05 12.72
N GLY A 132 12.25 14.36 11.64
CA GLY A 132 11.37 13.20 11.70
C GLY A 132 12.15 12.01 12.28
N ARG A 133 11.41 11.11 12.94
CA ARG A 133 11.97 9.82 13.35
C ARG A 133 12.39 9.03 12.10
N PRO A 134 13.60 8.42 12.07
CA PRO A 134 13.97 7.49 11.01
C PRO A 134 13.02 6.28 11.03
N CYS A 135 12.47 5.94 9.87
CA CYS A 135 11.68 4.74 9.68
C CYS A 135 12.11 4.05 8.40
N HIS A 136 12.35 2.74 8.52
CA HIS A 136 12.71 1.85 7.41
C HIS A 136 11.55 0.95 7.08
N TYR A 137 11.34 0.74 5.78
CA TYR A 137 10.31 -0.12 5.23
C TYR A 137 10.97 -1.29 4.50
N THR A 138 10.46 -2.48 4.73
CA THR A 138 10.76 -3.65 3.91
C THR A 138 9.48 -4.23 3.36
N PHE A 139 9.53 -4.67 2.11
CA PHE A 139 8.43 -5.29 1.41
C PHE A 139 8.93 -6.61 0.84
N GLU A 140 8.24 -7.71 1.15
CA GLU A 140 8.56 -9.05 0.65
C GLU A 140 7.35 -9.60 -0.08
N LYS A 141 7.51 -9.88 -1.38
CA LYS A 141 6.44 -10.43 -2.21
C LYS A 141 6.12 -11.85 -1.76
N GLN A 142 4.87 -12.10 -1.44
CA GLN A 142 4.42 -13.46 -1.16
C GLN A 142 4.51 -14.29 -2.44
N ALA A 143 5.00 -15.53 -2.32
CA ALA A 143 4.91 -16.47 -3.42
C ALA A 143 3.44 -16.61 -3.84
N ALA A 144 3.15 -16.52 -5.14
CA ALA A 144 1.83 -16.87 -5.61
C ALA A 144 1.55 -18.29 -5.12
N ASN A 145 0.56 -18.45 -4.22
CA ASN A 145 0.08 -19.77 -3.91
C ASN A 145 -0.31 -20.39 -5.24
N ALA A 146 0.38 -21.43 -5.65
CA ALA A 146 -0.11 -22.30 -6.69
C ALA A 146 -1.49 -22.75 -6.20
N ALA A 147 -2.51 -22.04 -6.67
CA ALA A 147 -3.90 -22.39 -6.37
C ALA A 147 -3.98 -23.86 -6.71
N ALA A 148 -4.29 -24.66 -5.69
CA ALA A 148 -4.35 -26.09 -5.76
C ALA A 148 -4.96 -26.50 -7.10
N ALA A 149 -4.13 -27.06 -7.97
CA ALA A 149 -4.60 -27.93 -9.02
C ALA A 149 -5.19 -29.14 -8.27
N ASN A 150 -6.46 -29.04 -7.98
CA ASN A 150 -7.20 -30.16 -7.47
C ASN A 150 -7.69 -30.93 -8.71
N PRO A 151 -7.29 -32.24 -8.83
CA PRO A 151 -7.69 -33.09 -9.97
C PRO A 151 -9.18 -33.34 -10.02
#